data_218ed58e35891003d28fb522ed83029f
#
_entry.id   218ed58e35891003d28fb522ed83029f
#
_cell.length_a   1.000
_cell.length_b   1.000
_cell.length_c   1.000
_cell.angle_alpha   90.00
_cell.angle_beta   90.00
_cell.angle_gamma   90.00
#
_symmetry.space_group_name_H-M   'P 1'
#
loop_
_entity.id
_entity.type
_entity.pdbx_description
1 polymer ?
#
loop_
_entity_poly.entity_id
_entity_poly.type
_entity_poly.pdbx_seq_one_letter_code
_entity_poly.pdbx_strand_id
1 'polypeptide(L)'
;QEDIIRREIEKDNTEFFEGLRMALDPLITFGVKQVPEKAEADGPGLSFGEFVDLATELRERTLTGHDARDAILEAMEQSTIEDWNYWYRRILIKDMKCGMSEKTVNNVVKKTKRDDLKIPVFSCMLAHDSANHEKKMVGKKFLDFKLDGVRVIAIIQNGTCTLYSRNGKVFHNFGHIEKELESLLGEQSKTAGIVIDGEVVSRSFQALMKQIHRKSHTDALDAEFAVFDMLSLTEFQAGQSTKTCRERHEQLLQTFPQSSGDVFVVEKQEVDLDTEEGQTKFKEYNKMALDRGLESIMIKDVDALYECKRSHYMLKAKPFIEVTLSVRAVKKAQ
;
A
#
# COMPACT_ATOMS: atom_id res chain seq x y z
N GLN A 1 21.96 12.71 -10.96
CA GLN A 1 21.15 11.48 -11.04
C GLN A 1 20.47 11.36 -12.40
N GLU A 2 19.66 12.34 -12.81
CA GLU A 2 18.93 12.29 -14.09
C GLU A 2 19.89 12.09 -15.29
N ASP A 3 21.06 12.71 -15.30
CA ASP A 3 22.02 12.56 -16.38
C ASP A 3 22.64 11.16 -16.45
N ILE A 4 22.85 10.54 -15.28
CA ILE A 4 23.32 9.14 -15.22
C ILE A 4 22.24 8.22 -15.80
N ILE A 5 21.00 8.36 -15.35
CA ILE A 5 19.88 7.54 -15.84
C ILE A 5 19.73 7.70 -17.36
N ARG A 6 19.84 8.92 -17.89
CA ARG A 6 19.74 9.19 -19.32
C ARG A 6 20.87 8.52 -20.10
N ARG A 7 22.10 8.63 -19.60
CA ARG A 7 23.27 7.96 -20.21
C ARG A 7 23.12 6.45 -20.22
N GLU A 8 22.60 5.84 -19.16
CA GLU A 8 22.39 4.39 -19.11
C GLU A 8 21.20 3.95 -20.01
N ILE A 9 20.20 4.82 -20.24
CA ILE A 9 19.19 4.59 -21.29
C ILE A 9 19.82 4.60 -22.70
N GLU A 10 20.69 5.54 -22.97
CA GLU A 10 21.38 5.67 -24.28
C GLU A 10 22.28 4.45 -24.58
N LYS A 11 22.84 3.83 -23.54
CA LYS A 11 23.63 2.59 -23.64
C LYS A 11 22.79 1.32 -23.69
N ASP A 12 21.47 1.43 -23.54
CA ASP A 12 20.55 0.29 -23.36
C ASP A 12 21.01 -0.69 -22.24
N ASN A 13 21.47 -0.12 -21.12
CA ASN A 13 22.00 -0.89 -19.99
C ASN A 13 20.86 -1.55 -19.19
N THR A 14 20.44 -2.72 -19.64
CA THR A 14 19.33 -3.47 -19.04
C THR A 14 19.62 -3.91 -17.61
N GLU A 15 20.86 -4.30 -17.29
CA GLU A 15 21.26 -4.72 -15.93
C GLU A 15 21.10 -3.57 -14.92
N PHE A 16 21.46 -2.36 -15.32
CA PHE A 16 21.27 -1.17 -14.47
C PHE A 16 19.80 -0.96 -14.13
N PHE A 17 18.89 -1.05 -15.11
CA PHE A 17 17.45 -0.84 -14.87
C PHE A 17 16.81 -2.00 -14.12
N GLU A 18 17.25 -3.24 -14.33
CA GLU A 18 16.82 -4.39 -13.56
C GLU A 18 17.23 -4.25 -12.09
N GLY A 19 18.47 -3.87 -11.81
CA GLY A 19 18.94 -3.59 -10.45
C GLY A 19 18.20 -2.44 -9.78
N LEU A 20 17.92 -1.34 -10.51
CA LEU A 20 17.09 -0.24 -10.00
C LEU A 20 15.68 -0.69 -9.69
N ARG A 21 15.07 -1.53 -10.54
CA ARG A 21 13.75 -2.09 -10.30
C ARG A 21 13.75 -2.95 -9.03
N MET A 22 14.72 -3.86 -8.90
CA MET A 22 14.85 -4.68 -7.69
C MET A 22 15.00 -3.84 -6.42
N ALA A 23 15.77 -2.74 -6.49
CA ALA A 23 15.98 -1.86 -5.36
C ALA A 23 14.77 -0.98 -5.01
N LEU A 24 14.07 -0.45 -6.02
CA LEU A 24 13.08 0.62 -5.84
C LEU A 24 11.62 0.17 -5.96
N ASP A 25 11.33 -1.00 -6.55
CA ASP A 25 9.98 -1.56 -6.57
C ASP A 25 9.59 -2.04 -5.16
N PRO A 26 8.61 -1.40 -4.49
CA PRO A 26 8.23 -1.77 -3.13
C PRO A 26 7.67 -3.19 -2.99
N LEU A 27 7.16 -3.76 -4.09
CA LEU A 27 6.60 -5.12 -4.10
C LEU A 27 7.66 -6.22 -4.22
N ILE A 28 8.90 -5.86 -4.51
CA ILE A 28 10.05 -6.77 -4.46
C ILE A 28 10.64 -6.69 -3.06
N THR A 29 10.64 -7.81 -2.34
CA THR A 29 11.23 -7.93 -1.00
C THR A 29 12.13 -9.15 -0.95
N PHE A 30 13.28 -9.02 -0.30
CA PHE A 30 14.26 -10.12 -0.16
C PHE A 30 14.21 -10.79 1.21
N GLY A 31 13.44 -10.24 2.15
CA GLY A 31 13.28 -10.80 3.50
C GLY A 31 14.53 -10.76 4.37
N VAL A 32 15.51 -9.95 4.01
CA VAL A 32 16.77 -9.79 4.74
C VAL A 32 16.81 -8.43 5.43
N LYS A 33 17.19 -8.42 6.71
CA LYS A 33 17.26 -7.19 7.52
C LYS A 33 18.66 -6.61 7.62
N GLN A 34 19.66 -7.48 7.57
CA GLN A 34 21.07 -7.10 7.74
C GLN A 34 21.88 -7.71 6.61
N VAL A 35 22.50 -6.86 5.80
CA VAL A 35 23.42 -7.24 4.74
C VAL A 35 24.74 -6.55 5.05
N PRO A 36 25.82 -7.31 5.35
CA PRO A 36 27.09 -6.73 5.77
C PRO A 36 27.78 -5.96 4.64
N GLU A 37 28.64 -5.03 5.00
CA GLU A 37 29.58 -4.40 4.06
C GLU A 37 30.82 -5.28 3.92
N LYS A 38 31.39 -5.32 2.71
CA LYS A 38 32.65 -5.98 2.43
C LYS A 38 33.78 -5.01 2.75
N ALA A 39 34.63 -5.38 3.71
CA ALA A 39 35.76 -4.56 4.16
C ALA A 39 37.12 -5.08 3.69
N GLU A 40 37.18 -6.36 3.33
CA GLU A 40 38.41 -7.07 2.96
C GLU A 40 38.52 -7.26 1.43
N ALA A 41 39.62 -7.86 1.00
CA ALA A 41 40.02 -7.98 -0.40
C ALA A 41 38.91 -8.34 -1.41
N ASP A 42 39.11 -7.91 -2.65
CA ASP A 42 38.23 -8.28 -3.76
C ASP A 42 38.14 -9.79 -3.94
N GLY A 43 36.94 -10.27 -4.24
CA GLY A 43 36.70 -11.63 -4.70
C GLY A 43 37.01 -11.80 -6.20
N PRO A 44 36.80 -13.00 -6.75
CA PRO A 44 37.08 -13.30 -8.16
C PRO A 44 36.13 -12.55 -9.11
N GLY A 45 35.03 -12.01 -8.60
CA GLY A 45 33.96 -11.33 -9.34
C GLY A 45 32.68 -12.15 -9.38
N LEU A 46 31.58 -11.60 -8.87
CA LEU A 46 30.23 -12.13 -9.01
C LEU A 46 29.57 -11.44 -10.19
N SER A 47 29.07 -12.19 -11.17
CA SER A 47 28.33 -11.60 -12.27
C SER A 47 26.95 -11.09 -11.81
N PHE A 48 26.37 -10.12 -12.53
CA PHE A 48 25.03 -9.64 -12.24
C PHE A 48 23.97 -10.75 -12.37
N GLY A 49 24.14 -11.68 -13.33
CA GLY A 49 23.26 -12.83 -13.50
C GLY A 49 23.23 -13.73 -12.25
N GLU A 50 24.39 -14.12 -11.71
CA GLU A 50 24.49 -14.92 -10.48
C GLU A 50 23.88 -14.17 -9.27
N PHE A 51 24.06 -12.85 -9.20
CA PHE A 51 23.41 -12.04 -8.17
C PHE A 51 21.87 -12.04 -8.33
N VAL A 52 21.36 -11.98 -9.57
CA VAL A 52 19.90 -12.03 -9.84
C VAL A 52 19.33 -13.39 -9.43
N ASP A 53 20.05 -14.48 -9.63
CA ASP A 53 19.64 -15.81 -9.17
C ASP A 53 19.47 -15.84 -7.64
N LEU A 54 20.47 -15.38 -6.89
CA LEU A 54 20.39 -15.23 -5.44
C LEU A 54 19.22 -14.34 -5.00
N ALA A 55 19.07 -13.17 -5.64
CA ALA A 55 18.01 -12.23 -5.33
C ALA A 55 16.62 -12.84 -5.61
N THR A 56 16.51 -13.68 -6.62
CA THR A 56 15.27 -14.41 -6.96
C THR A 56 14.93 -15.44 -5.89
N GLU A 57 15.89 -16.26 -5.47
CA GLU A 57 15.68 -17.24 -4.39
C GLU A 57 15.29 -16.60 -3.07
N LEU A 58 15.89 -15.45 -2.71
CA LEU A 58 15.51 -14.67 -1.54
C LEU A 58 14.08 -14.11 -1.66
N ARG A 59 13.70 -13.60 -2.84
CA ARG A 59 12.36 -13.07 -3.11
C ARG A 59 11.30 -14.17 -3.07
N GLU A 60 11.59 -15.34 -3.62
CA GLU A 60 10.68 -16.49 -3.67
C GLU A 60 10.64 -17.28 -2.36
N ARG A 61 11.47 -16.88 -1.38
CA ARG A 61 11.58 -17.54 -0.08
C ARG A 61 12.04 -18.99 -0.13
N THR A 62 12.72 -19.40 -1.19
CA THR A 62 13.42 -20.67 -1.29
C THR A 62 14.66 -20.66 -0.38
N LEU A 63 15.29 -19.50 -0.21
CA LEU A 63 16.33 -19.25 0.80
C LEU A 63 15.77 -18.38 1.94
N THR A 64 15.85 -18.88 3.18
CA THR A 64 15.39 -18.17 4.39
C THR A 64 16.33 -18.44 5.57
N GLY A 65 16.23 -17.62 6.63
CA GLY A 65 16.95 -17.84 7.89
C GLY A 65 18.46 -17.91 7.73
N HIS A 66 19.08 -18.99 8.19
CA HIS A 66 20.54 -19.18 8.15
C HIS A 66 21.02 -19.41 6.72
N ASP A 67 20.32 -20.20 5.91
CA ASP A 67 20.70 -20.49 4.52
C ASP A 67 20.75 -19.20 3.69
N ALA A 68 19.77 -18.30 3.86
CA ALA A 68 19.79 -17.00 3.20
C ALA A 68 20.99 -16.14 3.64
N ARG A 69 21.32 -16.17 4.94
CA ARG A 69 22.48 -15.44 5.45
C ARG A 69 23.78 -15.98 4.85
N ASP A 70 23.94 -17.30 4.83
CA ASP A 70 25.16 -17.96 4.35
C ASP A 70 25.34 -17.74 2.84
N ALA A 71 24.28 -17.83 2.04
CA ALA A 71 24.28 -17.51 0.62
C ALA A 71 24.65 -16.03 0.34
N ILE A 72 24.16 -15.09 1.16
CA ILE A 72 24.52 -13.67 1.05
C ILE A 72 26.02 -13.45 1.38
N LEU A 73 26.55 -14.13 2.39
CA LEU A 73 27.96 -14.03 2.74
C LEU A 73 28.84 -14.61 1.63
N GLU A 74 28.47 -15.74 1.05
CA GLU A 74 29.17 -16.33 -0.10
C GLU A 74 29.18 -15.38 -1.29
N ALA A 75 28.04 -14.81 -1.66
CA ALA A 75 27.95 -13.82 -2.73
C ALA A 75 28.81 -12.58 -2.45
N MET A 76 28.86 -12.13 -1.20
CA MET A 76 29.74 -11.03 -0.77
C MET A 76 31.21 -11.41 -0.96
N GLU A 77 31.63 -12.61 -0.57
CA GLU A 77 33.01 -13.08 -0.73
C GLU A 77 33.41 -13.16 -2.20
N GLN A 78 32.52 -13.60 -3.07
CA GLN A 78 32.75 -13.69 -4.52
C GLN A 78 32.82 -12.32 -5.20
N SER A 79 32.16 -11.31 -4.68
CA SER A 79 32.07 -9.97 -5.29
C SER A 79 33.36 -9.15 -5.11
N THR A 80 33.57 -8.15 -5.98
CA THR A 80 34.51 -7.07 -5.67
C THR A 80 33.94 -6.18 -4.54
N ILE A 81 34.79 -5.41 -3.85
CA ILE A 81 34.37 -4.43 -2.83
C ILE A 81 33.43 -3.41 -3.46
N GLU A 82 33.73 -2.95 -4.68
CA GLU A 82 32.96 -1.95 -5.39
C GLU A 82 31.57 -2.47 -5.74
N ASP A 83 31.46 -3.63 -6.43
CA ASP A 83 30.18 -4.19 -6.85
C ASP A 83 29.30 -4.55 -5.66
N TRP A 84 29.90 -5.14 -4.61
CA TRP A 84 29.13 -5.48 -3.42
C TRP A 84 28.59 -4.26 -2.71
N ASN A 85 29.45 -3.34 -2.28
CA ASN A 85 29.06 -2.22 -1.41
C ASN A 85 28.21 -1.16 -2.11
N TYR A 86 28.44 -0.93 -3.41
CA TYR A 86 27.79 0.16 -4.14
C TYR A 86 26.67 -0.30 -5.07
N TRP A 87 26.51 -1.63 -5.29
CA TRP A 87 25.46 -2.15 -6.15
C TRP A 87 24.67 -3.27 -5.50
N TYR A 88 25.19 -4.46 -5.34
CA TYR A 88 24.45 -5.64 -4.89
C TYR A 88 23.87 -5.49 -3.49
N ARG A 89 24.68 -5.07 -2.53
CA ARG A 89 24.22 -4.80 -1.17
C ARG A 89 23.10 -3.75 -1.14
N ARG A 90 23.23 -2.69 -1.93
CA ARG A 90 22.22 -1.61 -1.97
C ARG A 90 20.90 -2.08 -2.54
N ILE A 91 20.92 -3.00 -3.50
CA ILE A 91 19.72 -3.66 -4.00
C ILE A 91 19.06 -4.47 -2.89
N LEU A 92 19.81 -5.33 -2.20
CA LEU A 92 19.28 -6.19 -1.13
C LEU A 92 18.71 -5.42 0.05
N ILE A 93 19.34 -4.31 0.45
CA ILE A 93 18.80 -3.44 1.51
C ILE A 93 17.73 -2.47 1.04
N LYS A 94 17.37 -2.48 -0.25
CA LYS A 94 16.36 -1.62 -0.86
C LYS A 94 16.65 -0.13 -0.71
N ASP A 95 17.92 0.27 -0.69
CA ASP A 95 18.35 1.66 -0.53
C ASP A 95 19.63 1.94 -1.31
N MET A 96 19.49 2.69 -2.40
CA MET A 96 20.59 3.07 -3.27
C MET A 96 21.57 4.08 -2.66
N LYS A 97 21.28 4.60 -1.45
CA LYS A 97 22.12 5.58 -0.71
C LYS A 97 22.51 6.82 -1.51
N CYS A 98 21.75 7.17 -2.51
CA CYS A 98 22.01 8.34 -3.38
C CYS A 98 20.79 9.28 -3.48
N GLY A 99 19.73 9.07 -2.68
CA GLY A 99 18.51 9.88 -2.71
C GLY A 99 17.69 9.72 -3.99
N MET A 100 17.94 8.66 -4.77
CA MET A 100 17.15 8.34 -5.96
C MET A 100 15.88 7.57 -5.56
N SER A 101 14.76 7.93 -6.18
CA SER A 101 13.48 7.25 -6.02
C SER A 101 12.96 6.74 -7.36
N GLU A 102 11.94 5.86 -7.31
CA GLU A 102 11.22 5.41 -8.49
C GLU A 102 10.67 6.58 -9.33
N LYS A 103 10.26 7.67 -8.66
CA LYS A 103 9.80 8.88 -9.36
C LYS A 103 10.89 9.55 -10.17
N THR A 104 12.11 9.62 -9.62
CA THR A 104 13.27 10.19 -10.32
C THR A 104 13.54 9.40 -11.60
N VAL A 105 13.59 8.08 -11.52
CA VAL A 105 13.78 7.19 -12.67
C VAL A 105 12.64 7.37 -13.68
N ASN A 106 11.40 7.27 -13.24
CA ASN A 106 10.22 7.35 -14.09
C ASN A 106 10.07 8.69 -14.82
N ASN A 107 10.50 9.80 -14.20
CA ASN A 107 10.52 11.10 -14.85
C ASN A 107 11.47 11.14 -16.06
N VAL A 108 12.65 10.53 -15.94
CA VAL A 108 13.61 10.45 -17.05
C VAL A 108 13.12 9.50 -18.13
N VAL A 109 12.67 8.32 -17.74
CA VAL A 109 12.09 7.29 -18.62
C VAL A 109 10.94 7.85 -19.45
N LYS A 110 10.05 8.63 -18.85
CA LYS A 110 8.96 9.32 -19.57
C LYS A 110 9.47 10.34 -20.58
N LYS A 111 10.48 11.16 -20.20
CA LYS A 111 11.08 12.17 -21.10
C LYS A 111 11.76 11.53 -22.31
N THR A 112 12.33 10.33 -22.13
CA THR A 112 13.04 9.58 -23.18
C THR A 112 12.16 8.59 -23.93
N LYS A 113 10.85 8.50 -23.57
CA LYS A 113 9.86 7.57 -24.18
C LYS A 113 10.24 6.10 -24.06
N ARG A 114 10.94 5.71 -23.00
CA ARG A 114 11.34 4.34 -22.68
C ARG A 114 10.43 3.74 -21.59
N ASP A 115 9.12 3.69 -21.87
CA ASP A 115 8.11 3.21 -20.90
C ASP A 115 8.34 1.75 -20.47
N ASP A 116 9.09 0.99 -21.25
CA ASP A 116 9.57 -0.37 -20.93
C ASP A 116 10.48 -0.42 -19.69
N LEU A 117 11.19 0.68 -19.37
CA LEU A 117 12.08 0.79 -18.21
C LEU A 117 11.42 1.37 -16.95
N LYS A 118 10.12 1.54 -16.98
CA LYS A 118 9.37 2.14 -15.88
C LYS A 118 9.37 1.26 -14.63
N ILE A 119 9.68 1.85 -13.49
CA ILE A 119 9.59 1.18 -12.19
C ILE A 119 8.17 1.31 -11.67
N PRO A 120 7.52 0.20 -11.23
CA PRO A 120 6.20 0.26 -10.63
C PRO A 120 6.17 1.18 -9.42
N VAL A 121 5.12 2.01 -9.31
CA VAL A 121 4.89 2.88 -8.17
C VAL A 121 3.83 2.25 -7.29
N PHE A 122 4.14 2.07 -6.00
CA PHE A 122 3.16 1.60 -5.04
C PHE A 122 2.03 2.63 -4.90
N SER A 123 0.82 2.22 -5.19
CA SER A 123 -0.35 3.09 -5.10
C SER A 123 -1.58 2.28 -4.72
N CYS A 124 -2.47 2.89 -3.96
CA CYS A 124 -3.78 2.35 -3.62
C CYS A 124 -4.88 3.34 -4.02
N MET A 125 -6.13 2.90 -3.95
CA MET A 125 -7.27 3.77 -4.24
C MET A 125 -7.38 4.88 -3.20
N LEU A 126 -7.48 6.13 -3.68
CA LEU A 126 -7.60 7.33 -2.83
C LEU A 126 -8.90 8.06 -3.12
N ALA A 127 -9.52 8.61 -2.08
CA ALA A 127 -10.76 9.35 -2.19
C ALA A 127 -10.55 10.79 -2.68
N HIS A 128 -11.52 11.29 -3.46
CA HIS A 128 -11.72 12.72 -3.67
C HIS A 128 -12.59 13.33 -2.57
N ASP A 129 -12.56 14.64 -2.44
CA ASP A 129 -13.50 15.38 -1.59
C ASP A 129 -14.84 15.52 -2.34
N SER A 130 -15.95 15.15 -1.69
CA SER A 130 -17.29 15.17 -2.30
C SER A 130 -17.74 16.57 -2.66
N ALA A 131 -17.31 17.59 -1.93
CA ALA A 131 -17.66 19.00 -2.20
C ALA A 131 -17.19 19.46 -3.60
N ASN A 132 -16.12 18.84 -4.14
CA ASN A 132 -15.63 19.15 -5.46
C ASN A 132 -16.20 18.20 -6.54
N HIS A 133 -17.05 17.26 -6.16
CA HIS A 133 -17.55 16.19 -7.02
C HIS A 133 -19.04 15.87 -6.78
N GLU A 134 -19.86 16.86 -6.51
CA GLU A 134 -21.30 16.72 -6.22
C GLU A 134 -22.04 15.93 -7.29
N LYS A 135 -21.70 16.11 -8.56
CA LYS A 135 -22.26 15.35 -9.70
C LYS A 135 -22.05 13.84 -9.63
N LYS A 136 -21.16 13.38 -8.75
CA LYS A 136 -20.89 11.96 -8.50
C LYS A 136 -21.66 11.40 -7.30
N MET A 137 -22.39 12.25 -6.58
CA MET A 137 -23.26 11.89 -5.46
C MET A 137 -24.64 11.44 -5.96
N VAL A 138 -24.65 10.45 -6.87
CA VAL A 138 -25.86 9.90 -7.52
C VAL A 138 -25.78 8.38 -7.60
N GLY A 139 -26.94 7.71 -7.68
CA GLY A 139 -27.04 6.25 -7.80
C GLY A 139 -26.71 5.51 -6.50
N LYS A 140 -26.49 4.22 -6.66
CA LYS A 140 -26.21 3.32 -5.51
C LYS A 140 -24.82 3.50 -4.97
N LYS A 141 -24.71 3.68 -3.66
CA LYS A 141 -23.46 3.90 -2.93
C LYS A 141 -23.41 3.05 -1.68
N PHE A 142 -22.19 2.60 -1.32
CA PHE A 142 -21.90 2.19 0.04
C PHE A 142 -21.41 3.39 0.84
N LEU A 143 -21.97 3.53 2.04
CA LEU A 143 -21.52 4.47 3.06
C LEU A 143 -20.77 3.70 4.15
N ASP A 144 -19.61 4.19 4.53
CA ASP A 144 -18.89 3.77 5.73
C ASP A 144 -18.28 4.97 6.46
N PHE A 145 -17.95 4.81 7.73
CA PHE A 145 -17.30 5.86 8.50
C PHE A 145 -15.82 5.91 8.17
N LYS A 146 -15.29 7.10 7.94
CA LYS A 146 -13.85 7.29 7.85
C LYS A 146 -13.24 7.11 9.24
N LEU A 147 -12.53 6.02 9.42
CA LEU A 147 -11.81 5.72 10.64
C LEU A 147 -10.60 6.66 10.79
N ASP A 148 -10.27 6.98 12.03
CA ASP A 148 -9.07 7.75 12.37
C ASP A 148 -7.95 6.81 12.77
N GLY A 149 -7.12 6.48 11.83
CA GLY A 149 -6.07 5.50 11.96
C GLY A 149 -4.94 5.69 10.96
N VAL A 150 -4.28 4.60 10.65
CA VAL A 150 -3.19 4.55 9.66
C VAL A 150 -3.57 3.58 8.54
N ARG A 151 -3.62 4.10 7.31
CA ARG A 151 -3.88 3.28 6.13
C ARG A 151 -2.82 2.20 5.98
N VAL A 152 -3.27 0.96 5.90
CA VAL A 152 -2.43 -0.21 5.72
C VAL A 152 -2.91 -1.01 4.51
N ILE A 153 -1.97 -1.39 3.66
CA ILE A 153 -2.15 -2.36 2.59
C ILE A 153 -1.41 -3.63 3.03
N ALA A 154 -2.16 -4.66 3.36
CA ALA A 154 -1.59 -5.97 3.67
C ALA A 154 -1.46 -6.78 2.39
N ILE A 155 -0.27 -7.29 2.11
CA ILE A 155 0.00 -8.19 0.99
C ILE A 155 0.36 -9.55 1.55
N ILE A 156 -0.46 -10.55 1.25
CA ILE A 156 -0.27 -11.93 1.66
C ILE A 156 0.13 -12.73 0.42
N GLN A 157 1.33 -13.28 0.43
CA GLN A 157 1.88 -14.04 -0.70
C GLN A 157 2.76 -15.18 -0.17
N ASN A 158 2.64 -16.36 -0.77
CA ASN A 158 3.41 -17.55 -0.39
C ASN A 158 3.32 -17.87 1.11
N GLY A 159 2.15 -17.64 1.71
CA GLY A 159 1.92 -17.89 3.14
C GLY A 159 2.41 -16.79 4.09
N THR A 160 3.02 -15.73 3.60
CA THR A 160 3.60 -14.66 4.42
C THR A 160 2.87 -13.34 4.18
N CYS A 161 2.60 -12.60 5.26
CA CYS A 161 1.99 -11.28 5.23
C CYS A 161 3.05 -10.19 5.40
N THR A 162 2.93 -9.12 4.64
CA THR A 162 3.71 -7.89 4.83
C THR A 162 2.76 -6.69 4.79
N LEU A 163 2.89 -5.82 5.78
CA LEU A 163 2.06 -4.64 5.92
C LEU A 163 2.77 -3.40 5.36
N TYR A 164 2.10 -2.68 4.48
CA TYR A 164 2.63 -1.49 3.83
C TYR A 164 1.79 -0.26 4.15
N SER A 165 2.45 0.88 4.27
CA SER A 165 1.77 2.17 4.24
C SER A 165 1.21 2.44 2.84
N ARG A 166 0.31 3.40 2.71
CA ARG A 166 -0.24 3.86 1.42
C ARG A 166 0.83 4.28 0.38
N ASN A 167 2.07 4.49 0.81
CA ASN A 167 3.19 4.89 -0.02
C ASN A 167 4.23 3.76 -0.21
N GLY A 168 3.90 2.53 0.19
CA GLY A 168 4.77 1.37 0.02
C GLY A 168 5.90 1.22 1.05
N LYS A 169 5.86 1.94 2.18
CA LYS A 169 6.80 1.71 3.28
C LYS A 169 6.30 0.57 4.15
N VAL A 170 7.17 -0.38 4.44
CA VAL A 170 6.85 -1.51 5.31
C VAL A 170 6.66 -1.06 6.76
N PHE A 171 5.62 -1.55 7.41
CA PHE A 171 5.42 -1.47 8.85
C PHE A 171 5.98 -2.72 9.54
N HIS A 172 6.54 -2.55 10.73
CA HIS A 172 7.09 -3.63 11.55
C HIS A 172 6.48 -3.67 12.96
N ASN A 173 5.44 -2.89 13.19
CA ASN A 173 4.86 -2.67 14.51
C ASN A 173 3.57 -3.46 14.77
N PHE A 174 3.11 -4.24 13.81
CA PHE A 174 1.81 -4.92 13.82
C PHE A 174 1.94 -6.43 13.58
N GLY A 175 2.94 -7.06 14.19
CA GLY A 175 3.23 -8.48 13.98
C GLY A 175 2.09 -9.42 14.38
N HIS A 176 1.20 -9.04 15.31
CA HIS A 176 -0.01 -9.80 15.65
C HIS A 176 -1.02 -9.80 14.51
N ILE A 177 -1.22 -8.64 13.83
CA ILE A 177 -2.09 -8.54 12.64
C ILE A 177 -1.53 -9.36 11.47
N GLU A 178 -0.19 -9.31 11.24
CA GLU A 178 0.46 -10.14 10.22
C GLU A 178 0.19 -11.63 10.45
N LYS A 179 0.38 -12.11 11.68
CA LYS A 179 0.15 -13.52 12.06
C LYS A 179 -1.32 -13.93 11.92
N GLU A 180 -2.26 -13.07 12.26
CA GLU A 180 -3.68 -13.36 12.10
C GLU A 180 -4.04 -13.47 10.62
N LEU A 181 -3.59 -12.56 9.77
CA LEU A 181 -3.80 -12.61 8.33
C LEU A 181 -3.13 -13.84 7.68
N GLU A 182 -1.93 -14.22 8.13
CA GLU A 182 -1.25 -15.45 7.71
C GLU A 182 -2.05 -16.69 8.09
N SER A 183 -2.61 -16.74 9.29
CA SER A 183 -3.46 -17.84 9.75
C SER A 183 -4.74 -17.94 8.91
N LEU A 184 -5.37 -16.82 8.56
CA LEU A 184 -6.62 -16.78 7.82
C LEU A 184 -6.44 -17.04 6.32
N LEU A 185 -5.39 -16.49 5.72
CA LEU A 185 -5.23 -16.38 4.27
C LEU A 185 -3.95 -17.05 3.73
N GLY A 186 -3.07 -17.52 4.61
CA GLY A 186 -1.75 -18.04 4.22
C GLY A 186 -1.84 -19.19 3.20
N GLU A 187 -2.70 -20.17 3.43
CA GLU A 187 -2.86 -21.29 2.48
C GLU A 187 -3.41 -20.82 1.12
N GLN A 188 -4.43 -19.96 1.12
CA GLN A 188 -5.00 -19.42 -0.12
C GLN A 188 -3.98 -18.58 -0.88
N SER A 189 -3.11 -17.86 -0.19
CA SER A 189 -2.09 -16.99 -0.78
C SER A 189 -0.94 -17.75 -1.47
N LYS A 190 -0.80 -19.06 -1.23
CA LYS A 190 0.17 -19.92 -1.94
C LYS A 190 -0.19 -20.12 -3.41
N THR A 191 -1.48 -20.06 -3.73
CA THR A 191 -1.97 -20.18 -5.11
C THR A 191 -1.99 -18.84 -5.83
N ALA A 192 -2.44 -17.78 -5.13
CA ALA A 192 -2.50 -16.43 -5.67
C ALA A 192 -2.33 -15.42 -4.54
N GLY A 193 -1.45 -14.45 -4.72
CA GLY A 193 -1.26 -13.38 -3.74
C GLY A 193 -2.55 -12.56 -3.52
N ILE A 194 -2.77 -12.17 -2.28
CA ILE A 194 -3.97 -11.45 -1.82
C ILE A 194 -3.56 -10.10 -1.28
N VAL A 195 -4.33 -9.07 -1.61
CA VAL A 195 -4.17 -7.72 -1.08
C VAL A 195 -5.40 -7.36 -0.27
N ILE A 196 -5.19 -6.95 0.98
CA ILE A 196 -6.22 -6.43 1.87
C ILE A 196 -5.94 -4.96 2.12
N ASP A 197 -6.95 -4.14 1.90
CA ASP A 197 -6.88 -2.70 2.09
C ASP A 197 -7.71 -2.29 3.29
N GLY A 198 -7.11 -1.58 4.24
CA GLY A 198 -7.76 -1.24 5.49
C GLY A 198 -7.09 -0.09 6.23
N GLU A 199 -7.58 0.14 7.43
CA GLU A 199 -7.07 1.14 8.36
C GLU A 199 -6.70 0.45 9.67
N VAL A 200 -5.47 0.61 10.13
CA VAL A 200 -5.09 0.20 11.48
C VAL A 200 -5.53 1.29 12.44
N VAL A 201 -6.35 0.89 13.40
CA VAL A 201 -6.92 1.76 14.44
C VAL A 201 -6.44 1.33 15.82
N SER A 202 -6.39 2.24 16.76
CA SER A 202 -6.17 1.95 18.18
C SER A 202 -6.99 2.91 19.03
N ARG A 203 -7.09 2.64 20.32
CA ARG A 203 -7.83 3.48 21.27
C ARG A 203 -7.33 4.93 21.31
N SER A 204 -6.08 5.16 20.91
CA SER A 204 -5.48 6.48 20.83
C SER A 204 -4.64 6.63 19.55
N PHE A 205 -5.15 7.38 18.58
CA PHE A 205 -4.45 7.73 17.36
C PHE A 205 -3.08 8.36 17.62
N GLN A 206 -2.99 9.26 18.61
CA GLN A 206 -1.72 9.90 18.95
C GLN A 206 -0.69 8.90 19.50
N ALA A 207 -1.12 7.91 20.29
CA ALA A 207 -0.25 6.85 20.78
C ALA A 207 0.21 5.96 19.62
N LEU A 208 -0.69 5.58 18.73
CA LEU A 208 -0.40 4.81 17.52
C LEU A 208 0.65 5.51 16.65
N MET A 209 0.47 6.80 16.37
CA MET A 209 1.42 7.57 15.56
C MET A 209 2.79 7.68 16.22
N LYS A 210 2.84 7.83 17.55
CA LYS A 210 4.12 7.82 18.29
C LYS A 210 4.82 6.48 18.19
N GLN A 211 4.10 5.36 18.22
CA GLN A 211 4.67 4.00 18.10
C GLN A 211 5.22 3.75 16.69
N ILE A 212 4.48 4.11 15.65
CA ILE A 212 4.88 3.95 14.25
C ILE A 212 6.17 4.72 13.91
N HIS A 213 6.33 5.92 14.49
CA HIS A 213 7.50 6.78 14.21
C HIS A 213 8.71 6.52 15.11
N ARG A 214 8.61 5.62 16.09
CA ARG A 214 9.77 5.23 16.91
C ARG A 214 10.75 4.40 16.09
N LYS A 215 12.05 4.69 16.29
CA LYS A 215 13.15 3.90 15.69
C LYS A 215 13.32 2.52 16.35
N SER A 216 12.80 2.32 17.56
CA SER A 216 12.75 1.02 18.22
C SER A 216 11.45 0.31 17.83
N HIS A 217 11.56 -0.92 17.34
CA HIS A 217 10.42 -1.78 17.04
C HIS A 217 9.65 -2.09 18.34
N THR A 218 8.59 -1.31 18.58
CA THR A 218 7.66 -1.54 19.70
C THR A 218 6.36 -1.98 19.08
N ASP A 219 5.92 -3.19 19.40
CA ASP A 219 4.64 -3.73 18.92
C ASP A 219 3.47 -2.92 19.50
N ALA A 220 2.56 -2.51 18.64
CA ALA A 220 1.31 -1.84 19.02
C ALA A 220 0.23 -2.90 19.22
N LEU A 221 0.29 -3.63 20.34
CA LEU A 221 -0.57 -4.79 20.63
C LEU A 221 -2.06 -4.44 20.83
N ASP A 222 -2.40 -3.16 21.00
CA ASP A 222 -3.77 -2.65 21.08
C ASP A 222 -4.34 -2.18 19.73
N ALA A 223 -3.58 -2.39 18.66
CA ALA A 223 -3.99 -2.02 17.31
C ALA A 223 -4.85 -3.11 16.66
N GLU A 224 -5.95 -2.69 16.03
CA GLU A 224 -6.86 -3.54 15.27
C GLU A 224 -6.84 -3.13 13.80
N PHE A 225 -7.06 -4.07 12.90
CA PHE A 225 -7.09 -3.82 11.46
C PHE A 225 -8.51 -3.84 10.92
N ALA A 226 -9.06 -2.68 10.66
CA ALA A 226 -10.37 -2.49 10.05
C ALA A 226 -10.25 -2.62 8.54
N VAL A 227 -10.63 -3.76 7.99
CA VAL A 227 -10.51 -4.05 6.55
C VAL A 227 -11.75 -3.60 5.79
N PHE A 228 -11.58 -2.97 4.65
CA PHE A 228 -12.69 -2.43 3.86
C PHE A 228 -12.64 -2.73 2.37
N ASP A 229 -11.55 -3.31 1.86
CA ASP A 229 -11.45 -3.79 0.48
C ASP A 229 -10.46 -4.95 0.35
N MET A 230 -10.64 -5.77 -0.69
CA MET A 230 -9.71 -6.83 -1.04
C MET A 230 -9.68 -7.07 -2.54
N LEU A 231 -8.51 -7.48 -3.05
CA LEU A 231 -8.30 -7.85 -4.44
C LEU A 231 -7.11 -8.80 -4.56
N SER A 232 -6.91 -9.40 -5.73
CA SER A 232 -5.71 -10.19 -5.97
C SER A 232 -4.47 -9.31 -6.11
N LEU A 233 -3.30 -9.85 -5.79
CA LEU A 233 -2.02 -9.14 -6.00
C LEU A 233 -1.80 -8.79 -7.46
N THR A 234 -2.23 -9.66 -8.39
CA THR A 234 -2.15 -9.42 -9.83
C THR A 234 -2.95 -8.19 -10.25
N GLU A 235 -4.19 -8.04 -9.75
CA GLU A 235 -5.02 -6.86 -9.99
C GLU A 235 -4.42 -5.59 -9.39
N PHE A 236 -3.87 -5.70 -8.18
CA PHE A 236 -3.21 -4.58 -7.52
C PHE A 236 -1.97 -4.11 -8.29
N GLN A 237 -1.15 -5.05 -8.80
CA GLN A 237 0.00 -4.76 -9.66
C GLN A 237 -0.40 -4.19 -11.02
N ALA A 238 -1.54 -4.64 -11.57
CA ALA A 238 -2.12 -4.09 -12.80
C ALA A 238 -2.73 -2.69 -12.60
N GLY A 239 -2.92 -2.27 -11.35
CA GLY A 239 -3.46 -0.96 -10.98
C GLY A 239 -4.98 -0.86 -10.99
N GLN A 240 -5.69 -1.96 -11.26
CA GLN A 240 -7.15 -1.99 -11.32
C GLN A 240 -7.69 -3.38 -11.03
N SER A 241 -8.83 -3.47 -10.29
CA SER A 241 -9.56 -4.72 -10.08
C SER A 241 -10.42 -5.09 -11.29
N THR A 242 -10.75 -6.36 -11.39
CA THR A 242 -11.74 -6.88 -12.35
C THR A 242 -13.15 -6.92 -11.76
N LYS A 243 -13.25 -6.96 -10.42
CA LYS A 243 -14.49 -7.01 -9.65
C LYS A 243 -14.97 -5.63 -9.24
N THR A 244 -16.27 -5.45 -9.20
CA THR A 244 -16.94 -4.25 -8.66
C THR A 244 -16.73 -4.12 -7.15
N CYS A 245 -17.00 -2.95 -6.59
CA CYS A 245 -16.94 -2.69 -5.14
C CYS A 245 -17.88 -3.63 -4.37
N ARG A 246 -19.06 -3.92 -4.90
CA ARG A 246 -20.02 -4.89 -4.34
C ARG A 246 -19.42 -6.28 -4.26
N GLU A 247 -18.94 -6.81 -5.39
CA GLU A 247 -18.36 -8.16 -5.44
C GLU A 247 -17.15 -8.32 -4.51
N ARG A 248 -16.30 -7.29 -4.42
CA ARG A 248 -15.15 -7.29 -3.50
C ARG A 248 -15.61 -7.24 -2.04
N HIS A 249 -16.67 -6.49 -1.73
CA HIS A 249 -17.22 -6.43 -0.38
C HIS A 249 -17.87 -7.74 0.03
N GLU A 250 -18.63 -8.37 -0.85
CA GLU A 250 -19.22 -9.70 -0.63
C GLU A 250 -18.11 -10.74 -0.39
N GLN A 251 -17.06 -10.72 -1.21
CA GLN A 251 -15.90 -11.59 -1.01
C GLN A 251 -15.21 -11.35 0.34
N LEU A 252 -15.08 -10.08 0.75
CA LEU A 252 -14.49 -9.70 2.02
C LEU A 252 -15.29 -10.27 3.21
N LEU A 253 -16.63 -10.14 3.16
CA LEU A 253 -17.52 -10.69 4.19
C LEU A 253 -17.47 -12.21 4.26
N GLN A 254 -17.29 -12.90 3.13
CA GLN A 254 -17.12 -14.36 3.09
C GLN A 254 -15.76 -14.81 3.64
N THR A 255 -14.75 -13.99 3.47
CA THR A 255 -13.36 -14.31 3.86
C THR A 255 -13.11 -14.09 5.35
N PHE A 256 -13.70 -13.05 5.93
CA PHE A 256 -13.49 -12.68 7.33
C PHE A 256 -14.76 -12.93 8.14
N PRO A 257 -14.74 -13.90 9.05
CA PRO A 257 -15.86 -14.13 9.96
C PRO A 257 -16.05 -12.90 10.89
N GLN A 258 -17.33 -12.59 11.16
CA GLN A 258 -17.80 -11.36 11.84
C GLN A 258 -17.34 -11.20 13.27
N SER A 259 -16.25 -11.44 13.75
CA SER A 259 -15.84 -11.15 15.14
C SER A 259 -14.68 -11.96 15.70
N SER A 260 -13.65 -12.25 14.97
CA SER A 260 -12.53 -12.96 15.58
C SER A 260 -11.24 -12.17 15.47
N GLY A 261 -10.66 -11.80 16.60
CA GLY A 261 -9.31 -11.29 16.69
C GLY A 261 -9.17 -9.79 16.45
N ASP A 262 -7.98 -9.42 15.98
CA ASP A 262 -7.57 -8.02 15.76
C ASP A 262 -7.89 -7.54 14.33
N VAL A 263 -8.51 -8.39 13.49
CA VAL A 263 -8.92 -8.07 12.11
C VAL A 263 -10.44 -8.13 11.99
N PHE A 264 -11.07 -7.05 11.53
CA PHE A 264 -12.52 -7.00 11.34
C PHE A 264 -12.90 -6.25 10.06
N VAL A 265 -14.06 -6.60 9.48
CA VAL A 265 -14.59 -5.94 8.28
C VAL A 265 -15.35 -4.69 8.66
N VAL A 266 -15.06 -3.58 7.97
CA VAL A 266 -15.82 -2.33 8.12
C VAL A 266 -17.23 -2.52 7.58
N GLU A 267 -18.22 -2.26 8.44
CA GLU A 267 -19.64 -2.27 8.07
C GLU A 267 -19.95 -1.19 7.04
N LYS A 268 -20.73 -1.54 6.02
CA LYS A 268 -21.17 -0.63 4.97
C LYS A 268 -22.68 -0.60 4.88
N GLN A 269 -23.24 0.62 4.78
CA GLN A 269 -24.65 0.85 4.52
C GLN A 269 -24.86 1.14 3.02
N GLU A 270 -25.63 0.30 2.34
CA GLU A 270 -26.04 0.61 0.95
C GLU A 270 -27.20 1.61 0.94
N VAL A 271 -27.09 2.61 0.06
CA VAL A 271 -28.13 3.62 -0.19
C VAL A 271 -28.22 3.90 -1.69
N ASP A 272 -29.39 4.28 -2.14
CA ASP A 272 -29.59 4.82 -3.50
C ASP A 272 -29.85 6.32 -3.40
N LEU A 273 -28.85 7.13 -3.74
CA LEU A 273 -28.90 8.58 -3.60
C LEU A 273 -29.88 9.27 -4.57
N ASP A 274 -30.42 8.56 -5.54
CA ASP A 274 -31.44 9.09 -6.45
C ASP A 274 -32.87 8.97 -5.90
N THR A 275 -33.02 8.32 -4.73
CA THR A 275 -34.31 8.14 -4.06
C THR A 275 -34.44 8.99 -2.79
N GLU A 276 -35.66 9.36 -2.42
CA GLU A 276 -35.93 10.06 -1.16
C GLU A 276 -35.53 9.24 0.07
N GLU A 277 -35.74 7.92 0.02
CA GLU A 277 -35.32 7.02 1.09
C GLU A 277 -33.80 7.02 1.25
N GLY A 278 -33.05 6.93 0.14
CA GLY A 278 -31.59 6.95 0.14
C GLY A 278 -31.03 8.27 0.64
N GLN A 279 -31.63 9.39 0.26
CA GLN A 279 -31.29 10.72 0.76
C GLN A 279 -31.53 10.83 2.28
N THR A 280 -32.62 10.27 2.77
CA THR A 280 -32.94 10.24 4.20
C THR A 280 -31.90 9.40 4.97
N LYS A 281 -31.60 8.20 4.49
CA LYS A 281 -30.57 7.34 5.09
C LYS A 281 -29.17 8.00 5.08
N PHE A 282 -28.83 8.73 4.02
CA PHE A 282 -27.57 9.48 3.97
C PHE A 282 -27.52 10.57 5.07
N LYS A 283 -28.63 11.31 5.29
CA LYS A 283 -28.71 12.30 6.36
C LYS A 283 -28.62 11.67 7.75
N GLU A 284 -29.28 10.54 7.96
CA GLU A 284 -29.18 9.77 9.20
C GLU A 284 -27.74 9.31 9.46
N TYR A 285 -27.07 8.80 8.42
CA TYR A 285 -25.67 8.36 8.51
C TYR A 285 -24.74 9.54 8.83
N ASN A 286 -24.99 10.70 8.21
CA ASN A 286 -24.30 11.95 8.53
C ASN A 286 -24.48 12.35 10.00
N LYS A 287 -25.72 12.26 10.53
CA LYS A 287 -26.00 12.54 11.93
C LYS A 287 -25.25 11.57 12.85
N MET A 288 -25.27 10.28 12.55
CA MET A 288 -24.49 9.30 13.32
C MET A 288 -22.99 9.62 13.34
N ALA A 289 -22.43 10.09 12.22
CA ALA A 289 -21.04 10.50 12.15
C ALA A 289 -20.75 11.70 13.07
N LEU A 290 -21.65 12.70 13.08
CA LEU A 290 -21.55 13.86 13.98
C LEU A 290 -21.65 13.44 15.45
N ASP A 291 -22.64 12.63 15.81
CA ASP A 291 -22.87 12.15 17.18
C ASP A 291 -21.68 11.35 17.73
N ARG A 292 -20.95 10.66 16.84
CA ARG A 292 -19.72 9.91 17.16
C ARG A 292 -18.45 10.76 17.10
N GLY A 293 -18.54 12.03 16.71
CA GLY A 293 -17.39 12.93 16.56
C GLY A 293 -16.42 12.52 15.44
N LEU A 294 -16.93 11.83 14.39
CA LEU A 294 -16.11 11.36 13.28
C LEU A 294 -15.83 12.49 12.27
N GLU A 295 -14.64 12.42 11.66
CA GLU A 295 -14.15 13.46 10.73
C GLU A 295 -14.90 13.48 9.40
N SER A 296 -15.28 12.32 8.88
CA SER A 296 -15.81 12.17 7.51
C SER A 296 -16.60 10.88 7.34
N ILE A 297 -17.47 10.89 6.33
CA ILE A 297 -18.11 9.70 5.76
C ILE A 297 -17.39 9.31 4.47
N MET A 298 -17.19 8.03 4.26
CA MET A 298 -16.71 7.48 2.98
C MET A 298 -17.91 7.07 2.14
N ILE A 299 -17.86 7.39 0.85
CA ILE A 299 -18.92 7.12 -0.13
C ILE A 299 -18.27 6.41 -1.29
N LYS A 300 -18.69 5.16 -1.55
CA LYS A 300 -18.09 4.30 -2.56
C LYS A 300 -19.16 3.88 -3.57
N ASP A 301 -18.86 4.01 -4.84
CA ASP A 301 -19.74 3.54 -5.90
C ASP A 301 -19.77 2.01 -5.88
N VAL A 302 -20.96 1.42 -5.81
CA VAL A 302 -21.12 -0.04 -5.64
C VAL A 302 -20.68 -0.83 -6.88
N ASP A 303 -20.80 -0.23 -8.06
CA ASP A 303 -20.51 -0.88 -9.34
C ASP A 303 -19.11 -0.54 -9.87
N ALA A 304 -18.35 0.30 -9.15
CA ALA A 304 -17.03 0.72 -9.60
C ALA A 304 -15.93 -0.31 -9.28
N LEU A 305 -14.92 -0.33 -10.14
CA LEU A 305 -13.70 -1.10 -9.92
C LEU A 305 -12.77 -0.38 -8.92
N TYR A 306 -11.88 -1.14 -8.29
CA TYR A 306 -10.78 -0.57 -7.51
C TYR A 306 -9.72 -0.04 -8.48
N GLU A 307 -9.29 1.20 -8.31
CA GLU A 307 -8.26 1.82 -9.12
C GLU A 307 -7.10 2.29 -8.22
N CYS A 308 -5.88 1.88 -8.50
CA CYS A 308 -4.69 2.28 -7.74
C CYS A 308 -4.28 3.73 -8.00
N LYS A 309 -5.24 4.66 -7.85
CA LYS A 309 -5.07 6.11 -8.01
C LYS A 309 -6.14 6.85 -7.20
N ARG A 310 -6.07 8.20 -7.21
CA ARG A 310 -7.19 9.01 -6.74
C ARG A 310 -8.37 8.82 -7.69
N SER A 311 -9.51 8.37 -7.15
CA SER A 311 -10.67 7.97 -7.95
C SER A 311 -11.93 8.73 -7.53
N HIS A 312 -12.76 9.09 -8.50
CA HIS A 312 -14.08 9.69 -8.28
C HIS A 312 -15.13 8.68 -7.79
N TYR A 313 -14.82 7.40 -7.87
CA TYR A 313 -15.69 6.33 -7.37
C TYR A 313 -15.55 6.10 -5.86
N MET A 314 -14.62 6.79 -5.22
CA MET A 314 -14.49 6.86 -3.77
C MET A 314 -14.41 8.32 -3.35
N LEU A 315 -15.38 8.78 -2.56
CA LEU A 315 -15.46 10.14 -2.07
C LEU A 315 -15.39 10.15 -0.54
N LYS A 316 -14.90 11.23 0.00
CA LYS A 316 -15.02 11.55 1.44
C LYS A 316 -15.88 12.79 1.59
N ALA A 317 -16.89 12.72 2.45
CA ALA A 317 -17.75 13.82 2.79
C ALA A 317 -17.57 14.18 4.26
N LYS A 318 -17.25 15.44 4.54
CA LYS A 318 -17.29 15.93 5.93
C LYS A 318 -18.74 15.92 6.41
N PRO A 319 -19.01 15.49 7.65
CA PRO A 319 -20.34 15.65 8.23
C PRO A 319 -20.78 17.10 8.18
N PHE A 320 -22.06 17.33 7.92
CA PHE A 320 -22.64 18.66 7.81
C PHE A 320 -23.81 18.82 8.78
N ILE A 321 -24.05 20.05 9.19
CA ILE A 321 -25.19 20.44 10.04
C ILE A 321 -26.10 21.28 9.17
N GLU A 322 -27.36 20.88 9.04
CA GLU A 322 -28.40 21.71 8.42
C GLU A 322 -28.90 22.72 9.44
N VAL A 323 -28.79 24.00 9.11
CA VAL A 323 -29.33 25.08 9.96
C VAL A 323 -30.27 25.97 9.15
N THR A 324 -31.40 26.34 9.73
CA THR A 324 -32.30 27.30 9.13
C THR A 324 -32.03 28.68 9.76
N LEU A 325 -31.70 29.65 8.92
CA LEU A 325 -31.40 31.02 9.35
C LEU A 325 -32.41 31.99 8.74
N SER A 326 -32.84 32.98 9.51
CA SER A 326 -33.63 34.11 9.02
C SER A 326 -32.68 35.22 8.56
N VAL A 327 -32.80 35.63 7.29
CA VAL A 327 -32.06 36.78 6.79
C VAL A 327 -32.65 38.06 7.34
N ARG A 328 -31.91 38.78 8.18
CA ARG A 328 -32.32 40.05 8.77
C ARG A 328 -32.00 41.28 7.93
N ALA A 329 -30.95 41.23 7.16
CA ALA A 329 -30.53 42.33 6.28
C ALA A 329 -29.58 41.84 5.16
N VAL A 330 -29.67 42.49 4.01
CA VAL A 330 -28.73 42.33 2.88
C VAL A 330 -28.00 43.66 2.69
N LYS A 331 -26.68 43.66 2.80
CA LYS A 331 -25.84 44.82 2.44
C LYS A 331 -25.17 44.56 1.09
N LYS A 332 -25.25 45.58 0.22
CA LYS A 332 -24.54 45.57 -1.05
C LYS A 332 -23.04 45.74 -0.76
N ALA A 333 -22.20 44.90 -1.33
CA ALA A 333 -20.76 45.11 -1.25
C ALA A 333 -20.37 46.41 -1.99
N GLN A 334 -19.53 47.23 -1.37
CA GLN A 334 -18.98 48.41 -1.96
C GLN A 334 -17.83 48.04 -2.94
#